data_c4525c0b370676c010c9bc8157f56620
#
_entry.id   c4525c0b370676c010c9bc8157f56620
#
_cell.length_a   1.000
_cell.length_b   1.000
_cell.length_c   1.000
_cell.angle_alpha   90.00
_cell.angle_beta   90.00
_cell.angle_gamma   90.00
#
_symmetry.space_group_name_H-M   'P 1'
#
loop_
_entity.id
_entity.type
_entity.pdbx_description
1 polymer ?
#
loop_
_entity_poly.entity_id
_entity_poly.type
_entity_poly.pdbx_seq_one_letter_code
_entity_poly.pdbx_strand_id
1 'polypeptide(L)'
;MKKLLLFAFAAFALAACSDDDNTVEPRYDVISFETSEGMLAIDGKAVQLGDITVSGGSAAGNHHNVFWAKGGSYDDLAVGGVYNGYLCSTSDEKIWFGTYFSADIGYGDYWGGFVLSANYGRTATSVNYANQFMVWADKGANGSSNCMIGYFDGYTSGYATPMIEFVEPRQVSYLYMANSAITYPYKPTQVDEASYYYKVKITGSLEGKETGSTECFLINGSEKLSDWKKVDLSALGKVDCLIFSPASNEANAYGLLVPAYFAIDEIGLIAEK
;
A
#
# COMPACT_ATOMS: atom_id res chain seq x y z
N MET A 1 -4.14 48.67 13.90
CA MET A 1 -5.12 48.07 14.83
C MET A 1 -5.31 46.60 14.43
N LYS A 2 -4.67 45.70 15.16
CA LYS A 2 -4.71 44.25 14.92
C LYS A 2 -5.96 43.71 15.63
N LYS A 3 -6.88 43.09 14.87
CA LYS A 3 -8.02 42.37 15.47
C LYS A 3 -7.60 40.91 15.67
N LEU A 4 -7.44 40.55 16.95
CA LEU A 4 -7.27 39.18 17.41
C LEU A 4 -8.65 38.51 17.41
N LEU A 5 -8.86 37.46 16.61
CA LEU A 5 -10.02 36.59 16.72
C LEU A 5 -9.66 35.46 17.70
N LEU A 6 -10.27 35.51 18.88
CA LEU A 6 -10.27 34.44 19.86
C LEU A 6 -11.35 33.43 19.47
N PHE A 7 -10.95 32.19 19.12
CA PHE A 7 -11.88 31.07 19.07
C PHE A 7 -12.01 30.46 20.46
N ALA A 8 -13.19 30.62 21.06
CA ALA A 8 -13.54 29.98 22.33
C ALA A 8 -13.94 28.52 22.05
N PHE A 9 -13.15 27.57 22.53
CA PHE A 9 -13.56 26.17 22.66
C PHE A 9 -14.51 26.04 23.84
N ALA A 10 -15.78 25.71 23.57
CA ALA A 10 -16.75 25.34 24.60
C ALA A 10 -16.48 23.90 25.04
N ALA A 11 -15.85 23.74 26.20
CA ALA A 11 -15.76 22.47 26.88
C ALA A 11 -17.11 22.11 27.47
N PHE A 12 -17.81 21.11 26.94
CA PHE A 12 -18.93 20.46 27.64
C PHE A 12 -18.36 19.47 28.64
N ALA A 13 -18.33 19.88 29.89
CA ALA A 13 -18.13 18.98 31.00
C ALA A 13 -19.47 18.29 31.32
N LEU A 14 -19.62 17.03 30.93
CA LEU A 14 -20.62 16.14 31.50
C LEU A 14 -19.94 15.37 32.63
N ALA A 15 -20.21 15.78 33.84
CA ALA A 15 -19.93 14.98 35.02
C ALA A 15 -20.98 13.87 35.11
N ALA A 16 -20.55 12.61 34.94
CA ALA A 16 -21.30 11.45 35.39
C ALA A 16 -20.33 10.42 35.97
N CYS A 17 -20.68 9.98 37.14
CA CYS A 17 -20.03 9.16 38.14
C CYS A 17 -19.33 7.86 37.61
N SER A 18 -18.19 7.62 38.25
CA SER A 18 -17.63 6.34 38.74
C SER A 18 -17.90 5.07 37.93
N ASP A 19 -16.79 4.63 37.26
CA ASP A 19 -16.21 3.31 37.50
C ASP A 19 -14.77 3.37 36.98
N ASP A 20 -13.85 2.82 37.77
CA ASP A 20 -12.41 2.79 37.51
C ASP A 20 -12.10 1.85 36.33
N ASP A 21 -12.45 2.21 35.10
CA ASP A 21 -11.89 1.67 33.87
C ASP A 21 -10.94 2.70 33.30
N ASN A 22 -9.73 2.73 33.85
CA ASN A 22 -8.58 3.40 33.25
C ASN A 22 -8.12 2.63 31.99
N THR A 23 -9.00 2.46 31.02
CA THR A 23 -8.63 2.05 29.67
C THR A 23 -7.92 3.23 29.03
N VAL A 24 -6.60 3.28 29.23
CA VAL A 24 -5.75 4.22 28.51
C VAL A 24 -5.87 3.86 27.03
N GLU A 25 -6.53 4.71 26.24
CA GLU A 25 -6.60 4.56 24.79
C GLU A 25 -5.19 4.33 24.25
N PRO A 26 -4.99 3.31 23.40
CA PRO A 26 -3.67 3.04 22.84
C PRO A 26 -3.21 4.23 22.00
N ARG A 27 -1.98 4.67 22.23
CA ARG A 27 -1.33 5.65 21.37
C ARG A 27 -0.79 4.92 20.14
N TYR A 28 -0.88 5.59 18.99
CA TYR A 28 -0.40 5.05 17.72
C TYR A 28 0.72 5.90 17.17
N ASP A 29 1.76 5.24 16.67
CA ASP A 29 2.71 5.79 15.73
C ASP A 29 2.15 5.49 14.34
N VAL A 30 1.90 6.50 13.51
CA VAL A 30 1.29 6.34 12.19
C VAL A 30 2.34 6.58 11.11
N ILE A 31 2.44 5.65 10.16
CA ILE A 31 3.25 5.81 8.96
C ILE A 31 2.31 6.30 7.87
N SER A 32 2.47 7.54 7.44
CA SER A 32 1.57 8.23 6.50
C SER A 32 2.08 8.25 5.05
N PHE A 33 3.27 7.74 4.77
CA PHE A 33 3.95 7.80 3.46
C PHE A 33 4.21 9.22 2.92
N GLU A 34 4.00 10.25 3.73
CA GLU A 34 4.29 11.62 3.32
C GLU A 34 5.80 11.82 3.15
N THR A 35 6.22 12.21 1.95
CA THR A 35 7.65 12.42 1.65
C THR A 35 8.24 13.55 2.49
N SER A 36 7.42 14.54 2.85
CA SER A 36 7.82 15.62 3.77
C SER A 36 8.08 15.16 5.20
N GLU A 37 7.54 14.03 5.61
CA GLU A 37 7.69 13.44 6.95
C GLU A 37 8.82 12.40 7.01
N GLY A 38 9.55 12.23 5.92
CA GLY A 38 10.81 11.53 5.94
C GLY A 38 10.77 10.09 5.52
N MET A 39 10.26 9.82 4.34
CA MET A 39 10.60 8.59 3.63
C MET A 39 11.99 8.73 3.01
N LEU A 40 12.84 7.72 3.21
CA LEU A 40 14.20 7.66 2.64
C LEU A 40 14.28 6.58 1.56
N ALA A 41 14.84 6.94 0.42
CA ALA A 41 15.31 5.99 -0.58
C ALA A 41 16.49 5.18 -0.02
N ILE A 42 16.82 4.05 -0.63
CA ILE A 42 17.88 3.16 -0.16
C ILE A 42 19.28 3.78 -0.19
N ASP A 43 19.48 4.88 -0.92
CA ASP A 43 20.72 5.66 -0.91
C ASP A 43 20.76 6.71 0.24
N GLY A 44 19.78 6.68 1.14
CA GLY A 44 19.66 7.59 2.29
C GLY A 44 19.16 8.98 1.94
N LYS A 45 18.76 9.24 0.68
CA LYS A 45 18.18 10.52 0.29
C LYS A 45 16.68 10.53 0.53
N ALA A 46 16.12 11.71 0.80
CA ALA A 46 14.69 11.88 0.90
C ALA A 46 14.00 11.46 -0.42
N VAL A 47 12.96 10.63 -0.30
CA VAL A 47 12.16 10.22 -1.44
C VAL A 47 11.50 11.42 -2.08
N GLN A 48 11.56 11.49 -3.39
CA GLN A 48 10.87 12.51 -4.19
C GLN A 48 10.06 11.85 -5.28
N LEU A 49 8.77 12.14 -5.33
CA LEU A 49 7.93 11.70 -6.43
C LEU A 49 8.28 12.48 -7.69
N GLY A 50 8.29 11.80 -8.80
CA GLY A 50 8.65 12.39 -10.09
C GLY A 50 8.01 11.67 -11.25
N ASP A 51 8.53 11.96 -12.43
CA ASP A 51 8.13 11.33 -13.68
C ASP A 51 8.98 10.11 -13.92
N ILE A 52 8.34 8.99 -14.27
CA ILE A 52 9.00 7.75 -14.65
C ILE A 52 8.55 7.33 -16.05
N THR A 53 9.41 6.64 -16.78
CA THR A 53 9.09 6.04 -18.06
C THR A 53 9.18 4.53 -17.95
N VAL A 54 8.09 3.84 -18.28
CA VAL A 54 8.05 2.39 -18.41
C VAL A 54 8.27 2.04 -19.87
N SER A 55 9.23 1.15 -20.16
CA SER A 55 9.58 0.73 -21.51
C SER A 55 8.87 -0.56 -21.88
N GLY A 56 8.22 -0.57 -23.03
CA GLY A 56 7.58 -1.77 -23.58
C GLY A 56 6.39 -2.31 -22.78
N GLY A 57 5.76 -3.36 -23.29
CA GLY A 57 4.62 -3.99 -22.66
C GLY A 57 3.35 -3.14 -22.61
N SER A 58 2.33 -3.63 -21.93
CA SER A 58 1.03 -2.97 -21.81
C SER A 58 1.07 -1.70 -20.96
N ALA A 59 2.08 -1.57 -20.11
CA ALA A 59 2.25 -0.44 -19.19
C ALA A 59 3.15 0.67 -19.76
N ALA A 60 3.64 0.51 -20.98
CA ALA A 60 4.56 1.47 -21.62
C ALA A 60 3.99 2.89 -21.62
N GLY A 61 4.82 3.85 -21.27
CA GLY A 61 4.45 5.26 -21.24
C GLY A 61 5.13 6.04 -20.12
N ASN A 62 4.78 7.32 -20.06
CA ASN A 62 5.22 8.21 -19.01
C ASN A 62 4.18 8.22 -17.88
N HIS A 63 4.65 8.09 -16.64
CA HIS A 63 3.85 8.17 -15.44
C HIS A 63 4.40 9.27 -14.55
N HIS A 64 3.52 10.02 -13.91
CA HIS A 64 3.87 11.19 -13.10
C HIS A 64 3.60 10.92 -11.62
N ASN A 65 4.25 11.69 -10.74
CA ASN A 65 4.01 11.63 -9.29
C ASN A 65 4.18 10.21 -8.71
N VAL A 66 5.23 9.52 -9.11
CA VAL A 66 5.55 8.17 -8.67
C VAL A 66 7.00 8.11 -8.20
N PHE A 67 7.29 7.34 -7.16
CA PHE A 67 8.63 6.90 -6.84
C PHE A 67 8.71 5.38 -7.02
N TRP A 68 9.50 4.96 -7.98
CA TRP A 68 9.71 3.57 -8.35
C TRP A 68 11.17 3.33 -8.70
N ALA A 69 11.64 2.11 -8.54
CA ALA A 69 13.05 1.75 -8.70
C ALA A 69 13.68 2.25 -10.01
N LYS A 70 12.94 2.24 -11.11
CA LYS A 70 13.45 2.71 -12.40
C LYS A 70 13.51 4.24 -12.54
N GLY A 71 12.63 4.96 -11.85
CA GLY A 71 12.58 6.43 -11.92
C GLY A 71 13.55 7.13 -10.96
N GLY A 72 14.24 6.38 -10.10
CA GLY A 72 15.13 6.88 -9.07
C GLY A 72 16.56 6.36 -9.22
N SER A 73 17.29 6.41 -8.13
CA SER A 73 18.69 5.93 -8.03
C SER A 73 18.87 4.40 -8.18
N TYR A 74 17.79 3.66 -8.38
CA TYR A 74 17.83 2.20 -8.46
C TYR A 74 18.36 1.64 -9.76
N ASP A 75 18.37 2.41 -10.86
CA ASP A 75 18.94 1.96 -12.12
C ASP A 75 20.42 1.56 -11.97
N ASP A 76 21.14 2.26 -11.06
CA ASP A 76 22.53 1.95 -10.73
C ASP A 76 22.68 0.70 -9.87
N LEU A 77 21.62 0.24 -9.23
CA LEU A 77 21.60 -0.90 -8.32
C LEU A 77 21.14 -2.20 -8.99
N ALA A 78 20.47 -2.10 -10.14
CA ALA A 78 19.94 -3.24 -10.88
C ALA A 78 21.07 -3.98 -11.61
N VAL A 79 21.68 -4.96 -10.95
CA VAL A 79 22.70 -5.83 -11.54
C VAL A 79 22.05 -6.72 -12.59
N GLY A 80 22.50 -6.62 -13.85
CA GLY A 80 21.94 -7.39 -14.96
C GLY A 80 20.52 -6.99 -15.35
N GLY A 81 20.12 -5.75 -15.04
CA GLY A 81 18.77 -5.24 -15.32
C GLY A 81 17.71 -5.67 -14.31
N VAL A 82 18.09 -6.34 -13.21
CA VAL A 82 17.19 -6.80 -12.16
C VAL A 82 17.55 -6.16 -10.82
N TYR A 83 16.56 -5.63 -10.13
CA TYR A 83 16.65 -5.21 -8.74
C TYR A 83 15.63 -5.99 -7.89
N ASN A 84 16.06 -6.53 -6.77
CA ASN A 84 15.22 -7.26 -5.81
C ASN A 84 15.63 -6.83 -4.40
N GLY A 85 14.84 -5.96 -3.76
CA GLY A 85 15.19 -5.37 -2.48
C GLY A 85 14.15 -4.37 -1.99
N TYR A 86 14.58 -3.31 -1.33
CA TYR A 86 13.68 -2.32 -0.77
C TYR A 86 13.52 -1.11 -1.69
N LEU A 87 12.30 -0.60 -1.77
CA LEU A 87 11.97 0.66 -2.43
C LEU A 87 12.49 1.85 -1.62
N CYS A 88 12.12 1.86 -0.34
CA CYS A 88 12.38 2.94 0.59
C CYS A 88 12.18 2.44 2.03
N SER A 89 12.51 3.31 2.98
CA SER A 89 12.25 3.12 4.41
C SER A 89 11.59 4.35 5.02
N THR A 90 11.16 4.22 6.29
CA THR A 90 10.90 5.37 7.16
C THR A 90 12.19 6.13 7.46
N SER A 91 12.10 7.40 7.86
CA SER A 91 13.26 8.27 8.10
C SER A 91 14.21 7.79 9.20
N ASP A 92 13.72 6.95 10.11
CA ASP A 92 14.51 6.30 11.15
C ASP A 92 15.09 4.94 10.73
N GLU A 93 14.87 4.55 9.45
CA GLU A 93 15.32 3.29 8.84
C GLU A 93 14.84 2.03 9.57
N LYS A 94 13.73 2.12 10.30
CA LYS A 94 13.18 0.98 11.06
C LYS A 94 12.17 0.15 10.32
N ILE A 95 11.58 0.69 9.27
CA ILE A 95 10.52 0.03 8.49
C ILE A 95 10.86 0.15 7.02
N TRP A 96 10.89 -0.99 6.33
CA TRP A 96 11.33 -1.12 4.96
C TRP A 96 10.23 -1.69 4.07
N PHE A 97 10.10 -1.15 2.87
CA PHE A 97 9.08 -1.53 1.88
C PHE A 97 9.73 -2.24 0.70
N GLY A 98 9.32 -3.48 0.46
CA GLY A 98 9.90 -4.34 -0.58
C GLY A 98 9.46 -3.92 -1.98
N THR A 99 10.36 -4.03 -2.95
CA THR A 99 10.10 -3.83 -4.37
C THR A 99 10.97 -4.74 -5.23
N TYR A 100 10.47 -5.05 -6.40
CA TYR A 100 11.19 -5.79 -7.43
C TYR A 100 11.07 -5.04 -8.75
N PHE A 101 12.16 -4.99 -9.49
CA PHE A 101 12.18 -4.40 -10.81
C PHE A 101 13.06 -5.23 -11.75
N SER A 102 12.60 -5.45 -12.98
CA SER A 102 13.38 -6.06 -14.06
C SER A 102 13.23 -5.23 -15.32
N ALA A 103 14.35 -4.70 -15.83
CA ALA A 103 14.38 -3.91 -17.05
C ALA A 103 14.38 -4.83 -18.26
N ASP A 104 13.44 -4.58 -19.16
CA ASP A 104 13.38 -5.10 -20.54
C ASP A 104 13.81 -6.57 -20.72
N ILE A 105 13.10 -7.51 -20.09
CA ILE A 105 13.31 -8.95 -20.24
C ILE A 105 12.71 -9.52 -21.54
N GLY A 106 12.56 -8.70 -22.58
CA GLY A 106 11.97 -9.07 -23.86
C GLY A 106 10.47 -8.84 -23.98
N TYR A 107 9.80 -8.47 -22.88
CA TYR A 107 8.36 -8.14 -22.81
C TYR A 107 8.10 -6.73 -22.32
N GLY A 108 9.15 -5.95 -22.07
CA GLY A 108 9.13 -4.64 -21.46
C GLY A 108 9.53 -4.68 -19.99
N ASP A 109 9.50 -3.52 -19.36
CA ASP A 109 9.79 -3.40 -17.94
C ASP A 109 8.73 -4.09 -17.10
N TYR A 110 9.20 -4.73 -16.05
CA TYR A 110 8.37 -5.53 -15.17
C TYR A 110 8.69 -5.20 -13.69
N TRP A 111 7.67 -5.17 -12.86
CA TRP A 111 7.86 -4.87 -11.45
C TRP A 111 6.90 -5.66 -10.55
N GLY A 112 7.17 -5.68 -9.26
CA GLY A 112 6.31 -6.22 -8.20
C GLY A 112 6.69 -5.60 -6.86
N GLY A 113 5.95 -5.93 -5.81
CA GLY A 113 6.15 -5.29 -4.51
C GLY A 113 5.43 -3.95 -4.41
N PHE A 114 6.10 -2.93 -3.88
CA PHE A 114 5.52 -1.61 -3.66
C PHE A 114 6.13 -0.52 -4.54
N VAL A 115 5.33 0.49 -4.85
CA VAL A 115 5.74 1.80 -5.35
C VAL A 115 5.03 2.89 -4.56
N LEU A 116 5.68 4.03 -4.36
CA LEU A 116 5.05 5.21 -3.74
C LEU A 116 4.39 6.05 -4.83
N SER A 117 3.18 6.53 -4.59
CA SER A 117 2.38 7.28 -5.55
C SER A 117 1.54 8.38 -4.90
N ALA A 118 1.33 9.45 -5.65
CA ALA A 118 0.36 10.52 -5.36
C ALA A 118 -0.71 10.63 -6.44
N ASN A 119 -1.04 9.52 -7.12
CA ASN A 119 -2.04 9.49 -8.19
C ASN A 119 -3.37 8.95 -7.70
N TYR A 120 -4.41 9.75 -7.84
CA TYR A 120 -5.77 9.42 -7.43
C TYR A 120 -6.74 9.69 -8.56
N GLY A 121 -7.78 8.86 -8.70
CA GLY A 121 -8.81 9.11 -9.71
C GLY A 121 -9.84 7.99 -9.82
N ARG A 122 -11.09 8.38 -10.08
CA ARG A 122 -12.25 7.49 -10.20
C ARG A 122 -12.85 7.49 -11.61
N THR A 123 -12.04 7.80 -12.62
CA THR A 123 -12.53 7.98 -14.00
C THR A 123 -12.29 6.77 -14.89
N ALA A 124 -11.52 5.78 -14.45
CA ALA A 124 -11.25 4.58 -15.23
C ALA A 124 -12.52 3.75 -15.42
N THR A 125 -12.89 3.46 -16.66
CA THR A 125 -14.07 2.67 -17.03
C THR A 125 -13.72 1.25 -17.51
N SER A 126 -12.44 0.99 -17.71
CA SER A 126 -11.89 -0.29 -18.15
C SER A 126 -10.48 -0.49 -17.62
N VAL A 127 -9.99 -1.73 -17.67
CA VAL A 127 -8.60 -2.05 -17.35
C VAL A 127 -7.69 -1.31 -18.35
N ASN A 128 -6.81 -0.48 -17.79
CA ASN A 128 -5.79 0.23 -18.56
C ASN A 128 -4.52 0.35 -17.72
N TYR A 129 -3.43 -0.22 -18.20
CA TYR A 129 -2.14 -0.22 -17.49
C TYR A 129 -1.51 1.19 -17.34
N ALA A 130 -1.98 2.18 -18.10
CA ALA A 130 -1.64 3.58 -17.82
C ALA A 130 -2.07 4.02 -16.41
N ASN A 131 -3.04 3.34 -15.80
CA ASN A 131 -3.55 3.60 -14.45
C ASN A 131 -2.92 2.72 -13.37
N GLN A 132 -1.86 1.96 -13.66
CA GLN A 132 -1.28 1.00 -12.72
C GLN A 132 -0.75 1.65 -11.42
N PHE A 133 -0.37 2.93 -11.48
CA PHE A 133 0.12 3.68 -10.33
C PHE A 133 -0.94 4.63 -9.73
N MET A 134 -2.22 4.38 -9.99
CA MET A 134 -3.33 5.23 -9.54
C MET A 134 -4.25 4.47 -8.58
N VAL A 135 -4.66 5.14 -7.52
CA VAL A 135 -5.66 4.67 -6.56
C VAL A 135 -7.06 5.05 -7.01
N TRP A 136 -8.03 4.16 -6.82
CA TRP A 136 -9.45 4.46 -6.96
C TRP A 136 -9.98 5.19 -5.72
N ALA A 137 -9.55 6.42 -5.56
CA ALA A 137 -9.96 7.35 -4.50
C ALA A 137 -9.76 8.79 -4.99
N ASP A 138 -10.30 9.76 -4.26
CA ASP A 138 -10.11 11.18 -4.61
C ASP A 138 -8.82 11.75 -3.99
N LYS A 139 -8.33 11.12 -2.92
CA LYS A 139 -7.11 11.48 -2.18
C LYS A 139 -6.68 10.31 -1.30
N GLY A 140 -5.57 10.42 -0.60
CA GLY A 140 -5.11 9.43 0.38
C GLY A 140 -6.02 9.31 1.60
N ALA A 141 -5.82 8.28 2.38
CA ALA A 141 -6.57 8.05 3.61
C ALA A 141 -6.41 9.24 4.56
N ASN A 142 -7.50 9.59 5.25
CA ASN A 142 -7.57 10.76 6.14
C ASN A 142 -7.08 12.09 5.52
N GLY A 143 -6.95 12.13 4.18
CA GLY A 143 -6.53 13.32 3.45
C GLY A 143 -5.05 13.43 3.21
N SER A 144 -4.28 12.34 3.39
CA SER A 144 -2.88 12.24 3.00
C SER A 144 -2.69 12.51 1.50
N SER A 145 -1.45 12.81 1.12
CA SER A 145 -1.09 13.13 -0.27
C SER A 145 -0.48 11.93 -0.98
N ASN A 146 0.15 11.02 -0.25
CA ASN A 146 0.87 9.89 -0.79
C ASN A 146 0.34 8.56 -0.23
N CYS A 147 0.54 7.49 -1.00
CA CYS A 147 0.22 6.13 -0.60
C CYS A 147 1.16 5.13 -1.27
N MET A 148 1.13 3.88 -0.84
CA MET A 148 1.80 2.78 -1.54
C MET A 148 0.82 2.05 -2.44
N ILE A 149 1.22 1.81 -3.70
CA ILE A 149 0.58 0.85 -4.60
C ILE A 149 1.33 -0.46 -4.49
N GLY A 150 0.62 -1.53 -4.16
CA GLY A 150 1.13 -2.89 -4.18
C GLY A 150 0.73 -3.60 -5.47
N TYR A 151 1.67 -4.35 -6.05
CA TYR A 151 1.42 -5.24 -7.17
C TYR A 151 2.03 -6.61 -6.90
N PHE A 152 1.20 -7.65 -7.01
CA PHE A 152 1.60 -9.04 -6.89
C PHE A 152 1.70 -9.68 -8.27
N ASP A 153 2.90 -10.03 -8.68
CA ASP A 153 3.13 -10.58 -10.00
C ASP A 153 2.73 -12.08 -10.14
N GLY A 154 2.82 -12.83 -9.05
CA GLY A 154 2.48 -14.25 -9.02
C GLY A 154 3.51 -15.20 -9.63
N TYR A 155 4.52 -14.70 -10.33
CA TYR A 155 5.54 -15.51 -10.99
C TYR A 155 6.92 -15.40 -10.34
N THR A 156 7.19 -14.27 -9.68
CA THR A 156 8.48 -13.96 -9.06
C THR A 156 8.35 -14.03 -7.54
N SER A 157 9.40 -14.49 -6.87
CA SER A 157 9.48 -14.57 -5.41
C SER A 157 10.27 -13.40 -4.81
N GLY A 158 10.38 -13.37 -3.49
CA GLY A 158 11.11 -12.33 -2.78
C GLY A 158 10.33 -11.02 -2.74
N TYR A 159 11.00 -9.90 -2.93
CA TYR A 159 10.41 -8.55 -2.83
C TYR A 159 9.43 -8.20 -3.97
N ALA A 160 9.25 -9.09 -4.96
CA ALA A 160 8.15 -9.00 -5.92
C ALA A 160 6.78 -9.29 -5.28
N THR A 161 6.75 -10.02 -4.17
CA THR A 161 5.58 -10.10 -3.30
C THR A 161 5.56 -8.86 -2.41
N PRO A 162 4.50 -8.03 -2.43
CA PRO A 162 4.44 -6.85 -1.58
C PRO A 162 4.64 -7.22 -0.11
N MET A 163 5.67 -6.65 0.52
CA MET A 163 6.00 -6.91 1.92
C MET A 163 6.54 -5.66 2.62
N ILE A 164 6.31 -5.60 3.93
CA ILE A 164 6.82 -4.57 4.82
C ILE A 164 7.61 -5.26 5.90
N GLU A 165 8.87 -4.89 6.07
CA GLU A 165 9.76 -5.45 7.09
C GLU A 165 10.04 -4.43 8.19
N PHE A 166 10.02 -4.89 9.42
CA PHE A 166 10.32 -4.13 10.64
C PHE A 166 11.66 -4.62 11.19
N VAL A 167 12.62 -3.71 11.35
CA VAL A 167 13.94 -4.03 11.92
C VAL A 167 13.80 -4.60 13.34
N GLU A 168 12.83 -4.07 14.10
CA GLU A 168 12.43 -4.59 15.40
C GLU A 168 10.94 -5.00 15.32
N PRO A 169 10.54 -6.13 15.91
CA PRO A 169 9.14 -6.57 15.87
C PRO A 169 8.19 -5.51 16.45
N ARG A 170 7.17 -5.13 15.70
CA ARG A 170 6.16 -4.13 16.07
C ARG A 170 4.77 -4.74 16.17
N GLN A 171 3.95 -4.21 17.05
CA GLN A 171 2.54 -4.54 17.10
C GLN A 171 1.78 -3.62 16.15
N VAL A 172 1.34 -4.18 15.03
CA VAL A 172 0.52 -3.45 14.06
C VAL A 172 -0.94 -3.49 14.49
N SER A 173 -1.60 -2.35 14.49
CA SER A 173 -3.01 -2.24 14.88
C SER A 173 -3.93 -2.18 13.68
N TYR A 174 -3.59 -1.37 12.69
CA TYR A 174 -4.42 -1.19 11.49
C TYR A 174 -3.59 -0.67 10.32
N LEU A 175 -4.20 -0.73 9.14
CA LEU A 175 -3.82 0.07 7.97
C LEU A 175 -5.08 0.45 7.19
N TYR A 176 -4.94 1.36 6.23
CA TYR A 176 -6.00 1.62 5.26
C TYR A 176 -5.70 0.92 3.95
N MET A 177 -6.75 0.36 3.31
CA MET A 177 -6.67 -0.23 1.98
C MET A 177 -7.71 0.38 1.04
N ALA A 178 -7.35 0.46 -0.24
CA ALA A 178 -8.25 0.87 -1.31
C ALA A 178 -8.00 0.05 -2.59
N ASN A 179 -8.98 0.07 -3.49
CA ASN A 179 -8.78 -0.44 -4.83
C ASN A 179 -7.80 0.44 -5.61
N SER A 180 -7.05 -0.17 -6.52
CA SER A 180 -6.35 0.56 -7.58
C SER A 180 -7.29 0.91 -8.73
N ALA A 181 -6.97 1.96 -9.47
CA ALA A 181 -7.77 2.40 -10.62
C ALA A 181 -7.69 1.44 -11.82
N ILE A 182 -6.72 0.53 -11.84
CA ILE A 182 -6.64 -0.53 -12.85
C ILE A 182 -7.49 -1.75 -12.46
N THR A 183 -7.61 -2.07 -11.16
CA THR A 183 -8.36 -3.25 -10.68
C THR A 183 -9.86 -2.97 -10.55
N TYR A 184 -10.25 -1.79 -10.07
CA TYR A 184 -11.65 -1.44 -9.80
C TYR A 184 -12.60 -1.64 -11.00
N PRO A 185 -12.27 -1.26 -12.24
CA PRO A 185 -13.13 -1.44 -13.40
C PRO A 185 -13.15 -2.86 -13.98
N TYR A 186 -12.33 -3.78 -13.44
CA TYR A 186 -12.26 -5.14 -13.95
C TYR A 186 -13.62 -5.83 -13.91
N LYS A 187 -13.92 -6.60 -14.95
CA LYS A 187 -15.10 -7.46 -15.06
C LYS A 187 -14.65 -8.90 -15.20
N PRO A 188 -15.21 -9.83 -14.41
CA PRO A 188 -14.83 -11.23 -14.48
C PRO A 188 -15.23 -11.84 -15.83
N THR A 189 -14.45 -12.84 -16.26
CA THR A 189 -14.67 -13.56 -17.53
C THR A 189 -14.83 -15.06 -17.33
N GLN A 190 -14.40 -15.61 -16.19
CA GLN A 190 -14.43 -17.03 -15.87
C GLN A 190 -15.49 -17.37 -14.81
N VAL A 191 -15.95 -16.38 -14.05
CA VAL A 191 -16.97 -16.55 -13.01
C VAL A 191 -18.07 -15.52 -13.19
N ASP A 192 -19.25 -15.81 -12.62
CA ASP A 192 -20.37 -14.86 -12.60
C ASP A 192 -20.01 -13.63 -11.74
N GLU A 193 -20.41 -12.44 -12.19
CA GLU A 193 -20.14 -11.18 -11.49
C GLU A 193 -20.65 -11.21 -10.04
N ALA A 194 -21.78 -11.88 -9.78
CA ALA A 194 -22.34 -12.01 -8.43
C ALA A 194 -21.48 -12.86 -7.47
N SER A 195 -20.68 -13.77 -8.00
CA SER A 195 -19.80 -14.64 -7.22
C SER A 195 -18.32 -14.20 -7.25
N TYR A 196 -17.99 -13.23 -8.11
CA TYR A 196 -16.65 -12.72 -8.27
C TYR A 196 -16.17 -12.04 -7.00
N TYR A 197 -14.93 -12.34 -6.61
CA TYR A 197 -14.26 -11.59 -5.57
C TYR A 197 -12.80 -11.29 -5.93
N TYR A 198 -12.31 -10.18 -5.40
CA TYR A 198 -10.91 -9.85 -5.33
C TYR A 198 -10.60 -9.33 -3.93
N LYS A 199 -9.65 -9.96 -3.27
CA LYS A 199 -9.25 -9.65 -1.89
C LYS A 199 -7.75 -9.69 -1.74
N VAL A 200 -7.25 -9.07 -0.68
CA VAL A 200 -5.85 -9.16 -0.26
C VAL A 200 -5.82 -9.83 1.11
N LYS A 201 -5.08 -10.93 1.22
CA LYS A 201 -4.72 -11.54 2.49
C LYS A 201 -3.47 -10.83 3.01
N ILE A 202 -3.52 -10.36 4.25
CA ILE A 202 -2.39 -9.76 4.96
C ILE A 202 -1.96 -10.76 6.02
N THR A 203 -0.74 -11.26 5.89
CA THR A 203 -0.15 -12.24 6.81
C THR A 203 0.93 -11.58 7.64
N GLY A 204 0.84 -11.70 8.96
CA GLY A 204 1.90 -11.33 9.88
C GLY A 204 2.90 -12.46 10.04
N SER A 205 4.17 -12.13 10.12
CA SER A 205 5.26 -13.07 10.41
C SER A 205 6.14 -12.54 11.53
N LEU A 206 6.68 -13.44 12.33
CA LEU A 206 7.69 -13.17 13.34
C LEU A 206 8.75 -14.28 13.27
N GLU A 207 10.00 -13.90 13.05
CA GLU A 207 11.13 -14.85 12.89
C GLU A 207 10.83 -15.94 11.84
N GLY A 208 10.19 -15.53 10.72
CA GLY A 208 9.83 -16.41 9.61
C GLY A 208 8.63 -17.36 9.90
N LYS A 209 7.92 -17.17 11.01
CA LYS A 209 6.72 -17.95 11.34
C LYS A 209 5.47 -17.07 11.24
N GLU A 210 4.42 -17.57 10.57
CA GLU A 210 3.12 -16.90 10.53
C GLU A 210 2.57 -16.72 11.95
N THR A 211 2.20 -15.47 12.31
CA THR A 211 1.56 -15.14 13.58
C THR A 211 0.05 -15.09 13.46
N GLY A 212 -0.46 -14.81 12.27
CA GLY A 212 -1.87 -14.72 11.93
C GLY A 212 -2.08 -14.09 10.58
N SER A 213 -3.33 -14.01 10.17
CA SER A 213 -3.68 -13.32 8.92
C SER A 213 -5.07 -12.69 9.01
N THR A 214 -5.27 -11.64 8.22
CA THR A 214 -6.57 -11.01 7.97
C THR A 214 -6.81 -10.83 6.48
N GLU A 215 -8.04 -10.58 6.07
CA GLU A 215 -8.40 -10.40 4.67
C GLU A 215 -9.18 -9.10 4.47
N CYS A 216 -8.87 -8.40 3.41
CA CYS A 216 -9.63 -7.25 2.95
C CYS A 216 -10.21 -7.54 1.56
N PHE A 217 -11.54 -7.62 1.47
CA PHE A 217 -12.23 -7.67 0.19
C PHE A 217 -12.24 -6.27 -0.44
N LEU A 218 -11.63 -6.16 -1.60
CA LEU A 218 -11.68 -4.98 -2.45
C LEU A 218 -12.84 -5.03 -3.43
N ILE A 219 -13.21 -6.25 -3.85
CA ILE A 219 -14.41 -6.54 -4.64
C ILE A 219 -15.04 -7.81 -4.09
N ASN A 220 -16.37 -7.82 -3.91
CA ASN A 220 -17.14 -8.98 -3.46
C ASN A 220 -18.53 -8.95 -4.11
N GLY A 221 -18.69 -9.61 -5.24
CA GLY A 221 -19.85 -9.52 -6.09
C GLY A 221 -20.08 -8.10 -6.59
N SER A 222 -21.27 -7.56 -6.35
CA SER A 222 -21.62 -6.18 -6.70
C SER A 222 -20.98 -5.14 -5.78
N GLU A 223 -20.48 -5.53 -4.62
CA GLU A 223 -19.84 -4.63 -3.68
C GLU A 223 -18.39 -4.41 -4.08
N LYS A 224 -18.08 -3.18 -4.52
CA LYS A 224 -16.71 -2.73 -4.81
C LYS A 224 -16.33 -1.66 -3.82
N LEU A 225 -15.18 -1.86 -3.16
CA LEU A 225 -14.65 -0.85 -2.25
C LEU A 225 -14.29 0.40 -3.05
N SER A 226 -15.07 1.46 -2.86
CA SER A 226 -14.99 2.70 -3.64
C SER A 226 -14.18 3.80 -2.99
N ASP A 227 -13.66 3.56 -1.78
CA ASP A 227 -12.83 4.48 -1.01
C ASP A 227 -11.94 3.70 -0.04
N TRP A 228 -11.14 4.39 0.76
CA TRP A 228 -10.30 3.80 1.78
C TRP A 228 -11.11 3.09 2.86
N LYS A 229 -10.66 1.89 3.24
CA LYS A 229 -11.20 1.09 4.31
C LYS A 229 -10.12 0.83 5.35
N LYS A 230 -10.41 1.16 6.59
CA LYS A 230 -9.57 0.75 7.73
C LYS A 230 -9.68 -0.75 7.94
N VAL A 231 -8.54 -1.43 7.95
CA VAL A 231 -8.40 -2.88 8.16
C VAL A 231 -7.75 -3.09 9.52
N ASP A 232 -8.42 -3.83 10.39
CA ASP A 232 -7.90 -4.19 11.71
C ASP A 232 -6.84 -5.29 11.56
N LEU A 233 -5.65 -5.05 12.10
CA LEU A 233 -4.50 -5.97 12.12
C LEU A 233 -4.12 -6.39 13.54
N SER A 234 -4.88 -5.98 14.56
CA SER A 234 -4.53 -6.22 15.97
C SER A 234 -4.37 -7.70 16.31
N ALA A 235 -5.11 -8.58 15.61
CA ALA A 235 -5.04 -10.03 15.79
C ALA A 235 -3.71 -10.66 15.30
N LEU A 236 -2.89 -9.92 14.52
CA LEU A 236 -1.59 -10.43 14.06
C LEU A 236 -0.53 -10.43 15.17
N GLY A 237 -0.76 -9.67 16.26
CA GLY A 237 0.20 -9.55 17.35
C GLY A 237 1.46 -8.78 16.95
N LYS A 238 2.61 -9.12 17.55
CA LYS A 238 3.91 -8.59 17.16
C LYS A 238 4.40 -9.30 15.90
N VAL A 239 4.86 -8.52 14.94
CA VAL A 239 5.37 -9.00 13.65
C VAL A 239 6.69 -8.29 13.29
N ASP A 240 7.57 -8.98 12.59
CA ASP A 240 8.75 -8.43 11.93
C ASP A 240 8.54 -8.30 10.43
N CYS A 241 7.46 -8.90 9.89
CA CYS A 241 7.10 -8.77 8.48
C CYS A 241 5.59 -8.83 8.28
N LEU A 242 5.06 -8.00 7.37
CA LEU A 242 3.72 -8.10 6.79
C LEU A 242 3.86 -8.50 5.32
N ILE A 243 3.11 -9.53 4.90
CA ILE A 243 3.10 -10.04 3.53
C ILE A 243 1.69 -9.89 2.97
N PHE A 244 1.60 -9.30 1.76
CA PHE A 244 0.33 -9.03 1.09
C PHE A 244 0.14 -9.96 -0.09
N SER A 245 -0.88 -10.80 -0.03
CA SER A 245 -1.16 -11.83 -1.03
C SER A 245 -2.55 -11.63 -1.64
N PRO A 246 -2.66 -10.99 -2.82
CA PRO A 246 -3.90 -10.94 -3.56
C PRO A 246 -4.45 -12.32 -3.91
N ALA A 247 -5.78 -12.46 -3.85
CA ALA A 247 -6.50 -13.67 -4.20
C ALA A 247 -7.84 -13.35 -4.87
N SER A 248 -8.24 -14.21 -5.80
CA SER A 248 -9.51 -14.12 -6.52
C SER A 248 -9.95 -15.52 -6.98
N ASN A 249 -11.26 -15.71 -7.15
CA ASN A 249 -11.79 -16.85 -7.88
C ASN A 249 -11.75 -16.66 -9.41
N GLU A 250 -11.43 -15.47 -9.89
CA GLU A 250 -11.19 -15.15 -11.29
C GLU A 250 -9.72 -15.47 -11.63
N ALA A 251 -9.46 -16.75 -11.88
CA ALA A 251 -8.13 -17.30 -12.10
C ALA A 251 -8.17 -18.47 -13.09
N ASN A 252 -7.03 -18.79 -13.68
CA ASN A 252 -6.83 -19.97 -14.52
C ASN A 252 -5.54 -20.71 -14.14
N ALA A 253 -5.12 -21.67 -14.99
CA ALA A 253 -3.90 -22.44 -14.75
C ALA A 253 -2.61 -21.59 -14.71
N TYR A 254 -2.66 -20.37 -15.19
CA TYR A 254 -1.53 -19.43 -15.23
C TYR A 254 -1.58 -18.37 -14.13
N GLY A 255 -2.60 -18.37 -13.24
CA GLY A 255 -2.72 -17.46 -12.12
C GLY A 255 -3.95 -16.56 -12.19
N LEU A 256 -3.90 -15.43 -11.50
CA LEU A 256 -5.00 -14.46 -11.44
C LEU A 256 -5.22 -13.79 -12.81
N LEU A 257 -6.47 -13.67 -13.22
CA LEU A 257 -6.87 -12.93 -14.42
C LEU A 257 -7.18 -11.46 -14.11
N VAL A 258 -7.52 -11.17 -12.87
CA VAL A 258 -7.70 -9.80 -12.40
C VAL A 258 -6.33 -9.13 -12.23
N PRO A 259 -6.16 -7.86 -12.61
CA PRO A 259 -4.95 -7.10 -12.29
C PRO A 259 -4.75 -7.05 -10.77
N ALA A 260 -3.67 -7.67 -10.27
CA ALA A 260 -3.45 -7.92 -8.85
C ALA A 260 -2.85 -6.70 -8.13
N TYR A 261 -3.47 -5.54 -8.32
CA TYR A 261 -3.08 -4.26 -7.72
C TYR A 261 -4.00 -3.88 -6.57
N PHE A 262 -3.43 -3.22 -5.57
CA PHE A 262 -4.13 -2.63 -4.43
C PHE A 262 -3.37 -1.41 -3.93
N ALA A 263 -3.98 -0.63 -3.05
CA ALA A 263 -3.32 0.47 -2.38
C ALA A 263 -3.37 0.30 -0.87
N ILE A 264 -2.33 0.76 -0.18
CA ILE A 264 -2.28 0.89 1.28
C ILE A 264 -1.88 2.30 1.68
N ASP A 265 -2.37 2.72 2.85
CA ASP A 265 -2.04 4.01 3.45
C ASP A 265 -2.18 3.93 4.97
N GLU A 266 -1.54 4.89 5.67
CA GLU A 266 -1.64 5.08 7.11
C GLU A 266 -1.59 3.79 7.95
N ILE A 267 -0.38 3.28 8.16
CA ILE A 267 -0.17 2.10 9.02
C ILE A 267 -0.04 2.56 10.47
N GLY A 268 -1.00 2.16 11.31
CA GLY A 268 -0.99 2.44 12.74
C GLY A 268 -0.29 1.34 13.54
N LEU A 269 0.80 1.71 14.20
CA LEU A 269 1.54 0.86 15.13
C LEU A 269 1.18 1.22 16.56
N ILE A 270 1.09 0.24 17.47
CA ILE A 270 1.00 0.55 18.90
C ILE A 270 2.31 1.22 19.31
N ALA A 271 2.19 2.44 19.88
CA ALA A 271 3.35 3.17 20.35
C ALA A 271 4.06 2.42 21.49
N GLU A 272 5.36 2.29 21.41
CA GLU A 272 6.16 1.72 22.49
C GLU A 272 6.21 2.71 23.67
N LYS A 273 6.21 2.17 24.90
CA LYS A 273 6.21 2.96 26.12
C LYS A 273 7.59 3.47 26.47
#